data_7ba5bcc6a1803ab02c59113fd75c16d9
#
_entry.id   7ba5bcc6a1803ab02c59113fd75c16d9
#
_cell.length_a   1.000
_cell.length_b   1.000
_cell.length_c   1.000
_cell.angle_alpha   90.00
_cell.angle_beta   90.00
_cell.angle_gamma   90.00
#
_symmetry.space_group_name_H-M   'P 1'
#
loop_
_entity.id
_entity.type
_entity.pdbx_description
1 polymer ?
#
loop_
_entity_poly.entity_id
_entity_poly.type
_entity_poly.pdbx_seq_one_letter_code
_entity_poly.pdbx_strand_id
1 'polypeptide(L)'
;REEMTVKLLADMNYPINENDLYLPMNKADEYFYLQNAQKPISLREKPEQFAVWSHYYRIILEEIGIEAKPELINTLISRWKNLKWEMILYEDVIPCLKNLKSRNLKIGLISNADRDMSELFNKTGLNTYLETVVISQEVGVTKPNPLIFQAALRKSGLTAKEVLYIGDQYQVDYIGAMNVGLNPVLLDRRNCYLDLNDCRRITGLGELEYCIDNT
;
A
#
# COMPACT_ATOMS: atom_id res chain seq x y z
N ARG A 1 -5.24 7.25 8.09
CA ARG A 1 -4.26 6.70 9.05
C ARG A 1 -3.46 7.83 9.69
N GLU A 2 -2.94 8.74 8.90
CA GLU A 2 -2.13 9.87 9.33
C GLU A 2 -2.87 10.73 10.35
N GLU A 3 -4.08 11.17 10.02
CA GLU A 3 -4.95 11.92 10.93
C GLU A 3 -5.18 11.22 12.28
N MET A 4 -5.39 9.90 12.25
CA MET A 4 -5.53 9.10 13.47
C MET A 4 -4.26 9.06 14.29
N THR A 5 -3.09 8.95 13.64
CA THR A 5 -1.79 8.94 14.31
C THR A 5 -1.48 10.32 14.91
N VAL A 6 -1.78 11.41 14.19
CA VAL A 6 -1.71 12.79 14.71
C VAL A 6 -2.51 12.92 16.01
N LYS A 7 -3.78 12.46 15.97
CA LYS A 7 -4.64 12.52 17.16
C LYS A 7 -4.10 11.70 18.33
N LEU A 8 -3.62 10.48 18.08
CA LEU A 8 -3.03 9.64 19.12
C LEU A 8 -1.80 10.29 19.76
N LEU A 9 -0.91 10.89 18.95
CA LEU A 9 0.29 11.56 19.44
C LEU A 9 -0.07 12.86 20.19
N ALA A 10 -1.00 13.64 19.69
CA ALA A 10 -1.48 14.84 20.38
C ALA A 10 -2.07 14.53 21.75
N ASP A 11 -2.88 13.47 21.89
CA ASP A 11 -3.42 12.99 23.16
C ASP A 11 -2.34 12.57 24.17
N MET A 12 -1.12 12.33 23.69
CA MET A 12 0.04 11.98 24.52
C MET A 12 1.03 13.14 24.67
N ASN A 13 0.62 14.38 24.39
CA ASN A 13 1.41 15.62 24.42
C ASN A 13 2.56 15.68 23.39
N TYR A 14 2.41 15.03 22.25
CA TYR A 14 3.29 15.13 21.08
C TYR A 14 2.51 15.71 19.89
N PRO A 15 2.20 17.02 19.88
CA PRO A 15 1.49 17.64 18.75
C PRO A 15 2.42 17.71 17.53
N ILE A 16 1.94 17.18 16.41
CA ILE A 16 2.63 17.18 15.11
C ILE A 16 1.64 17.52 14.00
N ASN A 17 2.15 17.94 12.84
CA ASN A 17 1.33 18.12 11.65
C ASN A 17 1.18 16.80 10.88
N GLU A 18 0.05 16.63 10.21
CA GLU A 18 -0.19 15.44 9.40
C GLU A 18 0.86 15.25 8.29
N ASN A 19 1.29 16.34 7.68
CA ASN A 19 2.30 16.30 6.61
C ASN A 19 3.65 15.74 7.09
N ASP A 20 4.00 15.96 8.35
CA ASP A 20 5.24 15.45 8.93
C ASP A 20 5.23 13.92 9.11
N LEU A 21 4.04 13.29 9.01
CA LEU A 21 3.89 11.84 9.09
C LEU A 21 3.98 11.11 7.74
N TYR A 22 3.82 11.79 6.62
CA TYR A 22 3.72 11.09 5.33
C TYR A 22 4.95 10.24 5.02
N LEU A 23 6.12 10.83 5.04
CA LEU A 23 7.37 10.10 4.78
C LEU A 23 7.70 9.07 5.89
N PRO A 24 7.62 9.40 7.20
CA PRO A 24 7.83 8.44 8.27
C PRO A 24 6.93 7.21 8.19
N MET A 25 5.63 7.41 7.93
CA MET A 25 4.69 6.30 7.79
C MET A 25 4.92 5.49 6.53
N ASN A 26 5.30 6.13 5.42
CA ASN A 26 5.66 5.44 4.19
C ASN A 26 6.88 4.51 4.39
N LYS A 27 7.93 4.98 5.08
CA LYS A 27 9.10 4.16 5.46
C LYS A 27 8.72 3.00 6.38
N ALA A 28 7.86 3.26 7.36
CA ALA A 28 7.39 2.22 8.27
C ALA A 28 6.52 1.17 7.55
N ASP A 29 5.68 1.58 6.61
CA ASP A 29 4.89 0.70 5.77
C ASP A 29 5.77 -0.19 4.88
N GLU A 30 6.78 0.38 4.23
CA GLU A 30 7.74 -0.40 3.44
C GLU A 30 8.43 -1.46 4.31
N TYR A 31 8.92 -1.07 5.48
CA TYR A 31 9.47 -2.02 6.46
C TYR A 31 8.48 -3.14 6.78
N PHE A 32 7.23 -2.79 7.13
CA PHE A 32 6.20 -3.76 7.48
C PHE A 32 5.91 -4.73 6.33
N TYR A 33 5.74 -4.22 5.11
CA TYR A 33 5.47 -5.07 3.94
C TYR A 33 6.63 -6.01 3.63
N LEU A 34 7.87 -5.56 3.72
CA LEU A 34 9.05 -6.41 3.52
C LEU A 34 9.17 -7.48 4.61
N GLN A 35 8.90 -7.14 5.88
CA GLN A 35 8.84 -8.12 6.96
C GLN A 35 7.73 -9.15 6.76
N ASN A 36 6.55 -8.70 6.30
CA ASN A 36 5.41 -9.55 6.04
C ASN A 36 5.63 -10.48 4.84
N ALA A 37 6.42 -10.06 3.85
CA ALA A 37 6.80 -10.89 2.71
C ALA A 37 7.78 -12.02 3.08
N GLN A 38 8.61 -11.83 4.10
CA GLN A 38 9.50 -12.87 4.63
C GLN A 38 8.72 -13.91 5.45
N LYS A 39 7.88 -13.44 6.36
CA LYS A 39 7.00 -14.27 7.20
C LYS A 39 5.73 -13.47 7.50
N PRO A 40 4.56 -13.91 7.04
CA PRO A 40 3.30 -13.22 7.32
C PRO A 40 3.11 -12.93 8.81
N ILE A 41 2.61 -11.74 9.13
CA ILE A 41 2.43 -11.32 10.53
C ILE A 41 1.48 -12.26 11.29
N SER A 42 0.48 -12.81 10.60
CA SER A 42 -0.50 -13.77 11.14
C SER A 42 0.11 -15.12 11.53
N LEU A 43 1.27 -15.47 10.94
CA LEU A 43 2.01 -16.71 11.22
C LEU A 43 3.14 -16.53 12.25
N ARG A 44 3.33 -15.32 12.76
CA ARG A 44 4.33 -15.02 13.78
C ARG A 44 3.76 -15.24 15.19
N GLU A 45 4.62 -15.68 16.11
CA GLU A 45 4.28 -15.72 17.53
C GLU A 45 4.06 -14.29 18.06
N LYS A 46 3.26 -14.15 19.14
CA LYS A 46 2.94 -12.84 19.73
C LYS A 46 4.16 -11.95 20.03
N PRO A 47 5.29 -12.46 20.57
CA PRO A 47 6.50 -11.65 20.75
C PRO A 47 7.10 -11.15 19.43
N GLU A 48 7.10 -11.97 18.38
CA GLU A 48 7.58 -11.57 17.05
C GLU A 48 6.68 -10.51 16.42
N GLN A 49 5.35 -10.69 16.52
CA GLN A 49 4.38 -9.68 16.07
C GLN A 49 4.62 -8.35 16.77
N PHE A 50 4.81 -8.39 18.09
CA PHE A 50 5.10 -7.22 18.89
C PHE A 50 6.41 -6.54 18.47
N ALA A 51 7.47 -7.31 18.21
CA ALA A 51 8.74 -6.77 17.73
C ALA A 51 8.60 -6.03 16.38
N VAL A 52 7.83 -6.58 15.43
CA VAL A 52 7.56 -5.94 14.14
C VAL A 52 6.83 -4.62 14.34
N TRP A 53 5.74 -4.60 15.12
CA TRP A 53 4.98 -3.38 15.38
C TRP A 53 5.77 -2.36 16.21
N SER A 54 6.62 -2.81 17.13
CA SER A 54 7.48 -1.92 17.91
C SER A 54 8.50 -1.23 17.02
N HIS A 55 9.08 -1.94 16.06
CA HIS A 55 10.01 -1.35 15.10
C HIS A 55 9.30 -0.40 14.13
N TYR A 56 8.09 -0.75 13.67
CA TYR A 56 7.24 0.12 12.85
C TYR A 56 7.03 1.49 13.51
N TYR A 57 6.61 1.52 14.77
CA TYR A 57 6.41 2.78 15.49
C TYR A 57 7.72 3.47 15.84
N ARG A 58 8.81 2.72 16.05
CA ARG A 58 10.14 3.31 16.24
C ARG A 58 10.55 4.13 15.02
N ILE A 59 10.41 3.58 13.81
CA ILE A 59 10.70 4.31 12.56
C ILE A 59 9.93 5.62 12.53
N ILE A 60 8.63 5.59 12.79
CA ILE A 60 7.80 6.81 12.75
C ILE A 60 8.29 7.84 13.76
N LEU A 61 8.48 7.43 15.02
CA LEU A 61 8.86 8.33 16.11
C LEU A 61 10.24 8.97 15.88
N GLU A 62 11.24 8.16 15.51
CA GLU A 62 12.60 8.63 15.27
C GLU A 62 12.66 9.61 14.08
N GLU A 63 11.94 9.34 13.00
CA GLU A 63 11.87 10.21 11.82
C GLU A 63 11.22 11.57 12.12
N ILE A 64 10.29 11.65 13.07
CA ILE A 64 9.68 12.92 13.50
C ILE A 64 10.41 13.53 14.72
N GLY A 65 11.57 13.00 15.11
CA GLY A 65 12.40 13.54 16.19
C GLY A 65 11.87 13.27 17.60
N ILE A 66 10.99 12.30 17.78
CA ILE A 66 10.48 11.88 19.10
C ILE A 66 11.25 10.64 19.57
N GLU A 67 11.74 10.69 20.82
CA GLU A 67 12.41 9.55 21.43
C GLU A 67 11.47 8.33 21.50
N ALA A 68 11.85 7.23 20.88
CA ALA A 68 11.05 6.01 20.77
C ALA A 68 11.06 5.19 22.08
N LYS A 69 10.55 5.77 23.18
CA LYS A 69 10.47 5.12 24.49
C LYS A 69 9.56 3.90 24.44
N PRO A 70 9.93 2.79 25.12
CA PRO A 70 9.11 1.56 25.13
C PRO A 70 7.67 1.80 25.56
N GLU A 71 7.43 2.67 26.55
CA GLU A 71 6.11 2.98 27.08
C GLU A 71 5.23 3.70 26.03
N LEU A 72 5.84 4.60 25.26
CA LEU A 72 5.16 5.34 24.18
C LEU A 72 4.77 4.37 23.07
N ILE A 73 5.69 3.52 22.62
CA ILE A 73 5.46 2.50 21.60
C ILE A 73 4.34 1.54 22.03
N ASN A 74 4.40 1.02 23.25
CA ASN A 74 3.37 0.13 23.80
C ASN A 74 1.98 0.79 23.80
N THR A 75 1.94 2.07 24.16
CA THR A 75 0.69 2.84 24.17
C THR A 75 0.14 3.03 22.76
N LEU A 76 0.99 3.36 21.79
CA LEU A 76 0.60 3.49 20.38
C LEU A 76 0.04 2.17 19.84
N ILE A 77 0.74 1.05 20.04
CA ILE A 77 0.29 -0.29 19.59
C ILE A 77 -1.07 -0.63 20.22
N SER A 78 -1.22 -0.39 21.52
CA SER A 78 -2.45 -0.71 22.25
C SER A 78 -3.63 0.14 21.78
N ARG A 79 -3.43 1.46 21.66
CA ARG A 79 -4.48 2.37 21.22
C ARG A 79 -4.89 2.11 19.78
N TRP A 80 -3.91 1.88 18.88
CA TRP A 80 -4.19 1.59 17.47
C TRP A 80 -5.08 0.36 17.29
N LYS A 81 -4.84 -0.72 18.03
CA LYS A 81 -5.66 -1.95 17.98
C LYS A 81 -7.13 -1.73 18.32
N ASN A 82 -7.44 -0.72 19.12
CA ASN A 82 -8.79 -0.41 19.58
C ASN A 82 -9.50 0.65 18.71
N LEU A 83 -8.81 1.22 17.72
CA LEU A 83 -9.42 2.19 16.82
C LEU A 83 -10.38 1.51 15.85
N LYS A 84 -11.57 2.09 15.72
CA LYS A 84 -12.47 1.77 14.61
C LYS A 84 -12.14 2.67 13.43
N TRP A 85 -11.84 2.07 12.31
CA TRP A 85 -11.53 2.78 11.07
C TRP A 85 -12.24 2.12 9.90
N GLU A 86 -12.47 2.88 8.87
CA GLU A 86 -13.12 2.45 7.65
C GLU A 86 -12.24 2.82 6.46
N MET A 87 -12.16 1.90 5.48
CA MET A 87 -11.47 2.18 4.23
C MET A 87 -12.43 2.97 3.33
N ILE A 88 -11.95 4.11 2.84
CA ILE A 88 -12.64 4.94 1.86
C ILE A 88 -11.78 5.06 0.60
N LEU A 89 -12.41 5.20 -0.55
CA LEU A 89 -11.70 5.46 -1.80
C LEU A 89 -11.28 6.93 -1.87
N TYR A 90 -10.13 7.19 -2.48
CA TYR A 90 -9.80 8.54 -2.92
C TYR A 90 -10.78 9.00 -4.01
N GLU A 91 -11.02 10.31 -4.09
CA GLU A 91 -12.03 10.90 -4.98
C GLU A 91 -11.74 10.65 -6.48
N ASP A 92 -10.46 10.48 -6.85
CA ASP A 92 -10.02 10.23 -8.21
C ASP A 92 -10.16 8.77 -8.68
N VAL A 93 -10.45 7.82 -7.77
CA VAL A 93 -10.49 6.38 -8.09
C VAL A 93 -11.62 6.06 -9.06
N ILE A 94 -12.87 6.35 -8.69
CA ILE A 94 -14.03 6.01 -9.52
C ILE A 94 -14.02 6.73 -10.88
N PRO A 95 -13.70 8.04 -10.96
CA PRO A 95 -13.52 8.72 -12.24
C PRO A 95 -12.48 8.04 -13.15
N CYS A 96 -11.30 7.69 -12.59
CA CYS A 96 -10.25 6.99 -13.31
C CYS A 96 -10.74 5.63 -13.84
N LEU A 97 -11.33 4.79 -12.98
CA LEU A 97 -11.82 3.46 -13.39
C LEU A 97 -12.89 3.53 -14.48
N LYS A 98 -13.81 4.52 -14.42
CA LYS A 98 -14.80 4.78 -15.48
C LYS A 98 -14.13 5.12 -16.80
N ASN A 99 -13.14 6.00 -16.76
CA ASN A 99 -12.37 6.39 -17.96
C ASN A 99 -11.67 5.18 -18.59
N LEU A 100 -10.93 4.40 -17.78
CA LEU A 100 -10.24 3.19 -18.26
C LEU A 100 -11.22 2.20 -18.91
N LYS A 101 -12.38 1.99 -18.33
CA LYS A 101 -13.44 1.13 -18.90
C LYS A 101 -13.98 1.68 -20.22
N SER A 102 -14.17 2.99 -20.35
CA SER A 102 -14.62 3.61 -21.60
C SER A 102 -13.63 3.42 -22.77
N ARG A 103 -12.36 3.22 -22.42
CA ARG A 103 -11.27 2.89 -23.37
C ARG A 103 -11.12 1.38 -23.62
N ASN A 104 -12.05 0.55 -23.13
CA ASN A 104 -12.01 -0.92 -23.21
C ASN A 104 -10.77 -1.57 -22.58
N LEU A 105 -10.16 -0.92 -21.59
CA LEU A 105 -9.05 -1.48 -20.86
C LEU A 105 -9.53 -2.44 -19.78
N LYS A 106 -8.84 -3.59 -19.63
CA LYS A 106 -9.06 -4.52 -18.54
C LYS A 106 -8.44 -3.97 -17.26
N ILE A 107 -9.18 -4.08 -16.16
CA ILE A 107 -8.73 -3.57 -14.86
C ILE A 107 -8.56 -4.73 -13.89
N GLY A 108 -7.41 -4.80 -13.26
CA GLY A 108 -7.10 -5.79 -12.23
C GLY A 108 -6.63 -5.17 -10.91
N LEU A 109 -6.66 -5.97 -9.85
CA LEU A 109 -6.17 -5.59 -8.54
C LEU A 109 -5.31 -6.71 -7.96
N ILE A 110 -4.14 -6.34 -7.41
CA ILE A 110 -3.27 -7.21 -6.62
C ILE A 110 -3.14 -6.61 -5.22
N SER A 111 -3.53 -7.36 -4.19
CA SER A 111 -3.54 -6.87 -2.81
C SER A 111 -2.79 -7.80 -1.85
N ASN A 112 -1.97 -7.20 -0.98
CA ASN A 112 -1.41 -7.85 0.19
C ASN A 112 -2.44 -7.82 1.33
N ALA A 113 -3.47 -8.66 1.24
CA ALA A 113 -4.49 -8.80 2.26
C ALA A 113 -4.53 -10.24 2.79
N ASP A 114 -4.75 -10.37 4.09
CA ASP A 114 -4.83 -11.64 4.82
C ASP A 114 -6.27 -12.10 5.06
N ARG A 115 -7.23 -11.48 4.38
CA ARG A 115 -8.68 -11.72 4.50
C ARG A 115 -9.39 -11.53 3.17
N ASP A 116 -10.60 -12.05 3.08
CA ASP A 116 -11.51 -11.77 1.97
C ASP A 116 -11.84 -10.26 1.91
N MET A 117 -11.71 -9.69 0.73
CA MET A 117 -11.95 -8.27 0.45
C MET A 117 -13.27 -8.04 -0.31
N SER A 118 -14.05 -9.07 -0.56
CA SER A 118 -15.27 -9.01 -1.38
C SER A 118 -16.31 -8.02 -0.84
N GLU A 119 -16.49 -8.00 0.48
CA GLU A 119 -17.41 -7.05 1.14
C GLU A 119 -16.99 -5.60 0.91
N LEU A 120 -15.70 -5.31 1.04
CA LEU A 120 -15.14 -3.97 0.77
C LEU A 120 -15.34 -3.57 -0.69
N PHE A 121 -15.06 -4.46 -1.63
CA PHE A 121 -15.23 -4.18 -3.06
C PHE A 121 -16.70 -3.93 -3.42
N ASN A 122 -17.63 -4.69 -2.81
CA ASN A 122 -19.06 -4.46 -2.99
C ASN A 122 -19.49 -3.10 -2.41
N LYS A 123 -19.08 -2.80 -1.17
CA LYS A 123 -19.42 -1.55 -0.48
C LYS A 123 -18.89 -0.31 -1.21
N THR A 124 -17.68 -0.40 -1.77
CA THR A 124 -17.03 0.69 -2.50
C THR A 124 -17.40 0.75 -3.99
N GLY A 125 -18.10 -0.27 -4.51
CA GLY A 125 -18.45 -0.39 -5.92
C GLY A 125 -17.30 -0.82 -6.85
N LEU A 126 -16.15 -1.17 -6.29
CA LEU A 126 -14.97 -1.59 -7.07
C LEU A 126 -15.22 -2.87 -7.88
N ASN A 127 -16.05 -3.78 -7.37
CA ASN A 127 -16.40 -5.04 -8.04
C ASN A 127 -16.97 -4.84 -9.45
N THR A 128 -17.58 -3.69 -9.76
CA THR A 128 -18.14 -3.40 -11.08
C THR A 128 -17.07 -3.09 -12.14
N TYR A 129 -15.85 -2.77 -11.70
CA TYR A 129 -14.74 -2.41 -12.59
C TYR A 129 -13.69 -3.51 -12.73
N LEU A 130 -13.50 -4.32 -11.68
CA LEU A 130 -12.41 -5.29 -11.60
C LEU A 130 -12.75 -6.58 -12.36
N GLU A 131 -11.90 -6.97 -13.32
CA GLU A 131 -11.99 -8.23 -14.04
C GLU A 131 -11.05 -9.29 -13.49
N THR A 132 -9.95 -8.85 -12.89
CA THR A 132 -8.95 -9.73 -12.28
C THR A 132 -8.64 -9.24 -10.88
N VAL A 133 -8.87 -10.08 -9.87
CA VAL A 133 -8.51 -9.79 -8.48
C VAL A 133 -7.61 -10.89 -7.98
N VAL A 134 -6.47 -10.52 -7.40
CA VAL A 134 -5.51 -11.45 -6.80
C VAL A 134 -5.17 -10.95 -5.38
N ILE A 135 -5.44 -11.79 -4.41
CA ILE A 135 -5.22 -11.49 -2.99
C ILE A 135 -4.15 -12.44 -2.45
N SER A 136 -3.23 -11.93 -1.66
CA SER A 136 -2.11 -12.71 -1.10
C SER A 136 -2.60 -13.91 -0.27
N GLN A 137 -3.73 -13.81 0.40
CA GLN A 137 -4.35 -14.93 1.11
C GLN A 137 -4.63 -16.14 0.18
N GLU A 138 -5.07 -15.88 -1.06
CA GLU A 138 -5.39 -16.96 -2.03
C GLU A 138 -4.12 -17.56 -2.63
N VAL A 139 -3.08 -16.74 -2.83
CA VAL A 139 -1.83 -17.16 -3.50
C VAL A 139 -0.82 -17.76 -2.53
N GLY A 140 -0.93 -17.42 -1.24
CA GLY A 140 0.00 -17.84 -0.20
C GLY A 140 1.30 -17.03 -0.12
N VAL A 141 1.45 -15.99 -0.95
CA VAL A 141 2.61 -15.07 -0.93
C VAL A 141 2.14 -13.63 -1.11
N THR A 142 2.94 -12.69 -0.58
CA THR A 142 2.66 -11.24 -0.69
C THR A 142 3.62 -10.56 -1.66
N LYS A 143 3.26 -9.41 -2.22
CA LYS A 143 4.22 -8.53 -2.90
C LYS A 143 5.37 -8.18 -1.95
N PRO A 144 6.61 -8.09 -2.40
CA PRO A 144 7.09 -8.12 -3.79
C PRO A 144 7.41 -9.51 -4.37
N ASN A 145 6.92 -10.61 -3.77
CA ASN A 145 7.18 -11.94 -4.31
C ASN A 145 6.66 -12.07 -5.76
N PRO A 146 7.49 -12.52 -6.73
CA PRO A 146 7.11 -12.60 -8.14
C PRO A 146 5.86 -13.46 -8.40
N LEU A 147 5.61 -14.48 -7.57
CA LEU A 147 4.50 -15.41 -7.77
C LEU A 147 3.12 -14.74 -7.72
N ILE A 148 2.96 -13.65 -6.94
CA ILE A 148 1.67 -12.95 -6.86
C ILE A 148 1.36 -12.19 -8.15
N PHE A 149 2.36 -11.55 -8.76
CA PHE A 149 2.24 -10.86 -10.05
C PHE A 149 2.01 -11.87 -11.18
N GLN A 150 2.74 -12.99 -11.17
CA GLN A 150 2.55 -14.08 -12.13
C GLN A 150 1.15 -14.71 -12.01
N ALA A 151 0.58 -14.82 -10.80
CA ALA A 151 -0.79 -15.26 -10.61
C ALA A 151 -1.79 -14.31 -11.28
N ALA A 152 -1.57 -13.01 -11.19
CA ALA A 152 -2.40 -12.00 -11.85
C ALA A 152 -2.29 -12.08 -13.38
N LEU A 153 -1.08 -12.25 -13.91
CA LEU A 153 -0.87 -12.45 -15.35
C LEU A 153 -1.59 -13.71 -15.86
N ARG A 154 -1.44 -14.82 -15.16
CA ARG A 154 -2.16 -16.07 -15.52
C ARG A 154 -3.67 -15.89 -15.48
N LYS A 155 -4.20 -15.23 -14.43
CA LYS A 155 -5.65 -15.03 -14.25
C LYS A 155 -6.24 -14.09 -15.30
N SER A 156 -5.48 -13.05 -15.70
CA SER A 156 -5.92 -12.07 -16.73
C SER A 156 -5.75 -12.58 -18.17
N GLY A 157 -4.88 -13.57 -18.39
CA GLY A 157 -4.49 -14.03 -19.72
C GLY A 157 -3.61 -13.04 -20.48
N LEU A 158 -2.97 -12.10 -19.79
CA LEU A 158 -2.11 -11.07 -20.37
C LEU A 158 -0.62 -11.41 -20.20
N THR A 159 0.20 -10.90 -21.11
CA THR A 159 1.66 -10.89 -20.95
C THR A 159 2.09 -9.69 -20.11
N ALA A 160 3.28 -9.76 -19.51
CA ALA A 160 3.77 -8.68 -18.65
C ALA A 160 3.90 -7.34 -19.39
N LYS A 161 4.26 -7.36 -20.68
CA LYS A 161 4.42 -6.15 -21.51
C LYS A 161 3.09 -5.43 -21.83
N GLU A 162 1.96 -6.14 -21.73
CA GLU A 162 0.63 -5.58 -21.97
C GLU A 162 0.03 -4.93 -20.71
N VAL A 163 0.74 -4.99 -19.58
CA VAL A 163 0.21 -4.54 -18.28
C VAL A 163 0.97 -3.34 -17.77
N LEU A 164 0.24 -2.26 -17.53
CA LEU A 164 0.69 -1.14 -16.70
C LEU A 164 0.29 -1.44 -15.25
N TYR A 165 1.28 -1.46 -14.36
CA TYR A 165 1.06 -1.75 -12.95
C TYR A 165 1.23 -0.49 -12.12
N ILE A 166 0.24 -0.16 -11.29
CA ILE A 166 0.26 1.03 -10.43
C ILE A 166 0.26 0.60 -8.98
N GLY A 167 1.19 1.13 -8.19
CA GLY A 167 1.26 0.90 -6.75
C GLY A 167 1.96 2.04 -6.03
N ASP A 168 1.80 2.11 -4.72
CA ASP A 168 2.24 3.24 -3.89
C ASP A 168 3.53 2.96 -3.09
N GLN A 169 4.03 1.71 -3.09
CA GLN A 169 5.24 1.34 -2.38
C GLN A 169 6.38 1.02 -3.37
N TYR A 170 7.49 1.76 -3.27
CA TYR A 170 8.57 1.63 -4.24
C TYR A 170 9.15 0.21 -4.31
N GLN A 171 9.62 -0.34 -3.17
CA GLN A 171 10.22 -1.68 -3.16
C GLN A 171 9.21 -2.80 -3.41
N VAL A 172 8.01 -2.64 -2.88
CA VAL A 172 6.97 -3.69 -2.87
C VAL A 172 6.22 -3.75 -4.19
N ASP A 173 5.83 -2.59 -4.71
CA ASP A 173 5.01 -2.47 -5.92
C ASP A 173 5.84 -2.22 -7.16
N TYR A 174 6.60 -1.12 -7.17
CA TYR A 174 7.33 -0.68 -8.35
C TYR A 174 8.44 -1.68 -8.74
N ILE A 175 9.36 -1.95 -7.81
CA ILE A 175 10.45 -2.91 -8.04
C ILE A 175 9.92 -4.33 -8.16
N GLY A 176 8.91 -4.72 -7.34
CA GLY A 176 8.28 -6.03 -7.43
C GLY A 176 7.67 -6.31 -8.81
N ALA A 177 6.94 -5.34 -9.38
CA ALA A 177 6.36 -5.43 -10.72
C ALA A 177 7.43 -5.42 -11.82
N MET A 178 8.42 -4.55 -11.70
CA MET A 178 9.55 -4.47 -12.66
C MET A 178 10.30 -5.80 -12.77
N ASN A 179 10.53 -6.48 -11.65
CA ASN A 179 11.23 -7.77 -11.60
C ASN A 179 10.53 -8.91 -12.34
N VAL A 180 9.24 -8.76 -12.64
CA VAL A 180 8.48 -9.74 -13.45
C VAL A 180 8.20 -9.23 -14.87
N GLY A 181 8.79 -8.11 -15.26
CA GLY A 181 8.69 -7.52 -16.60
C GLY A 181 7.43 -6.72 -16.87
N LEU A 182 6.66 -6.35 -15.84
CA LEU A 182 5.55 -5.40 -15.94
C LEU A 182 6.07 -3.98 -16.19
N ASN A 183 5.20 -3.08 -16.65
CA ASN A 183 5.49 -1.66 -16.77
C ASN A 183 4.99 -0.93 -15.51
N PRO A 184 5.85 -0.66 -14.49
CA PRO A 184 5.40 -0.07 -13.25
C PRO A 184 5.27 1.45 -13.35
N VAL A 185 4.30 1.99 -12.59
CA VAL A 185 4.13 3.41 -12.27
C VAL A 185 3.97 3.55 -10.76
N LEU A 186 4.77 4.41 -10.16
CA LEU A 186 4.68 4.71 -8.73
C LEU A 186 3.64 5.78 -8.47
N LEU A 187 2.63 5.48 -7.67
CA LEU A 187 1.61 6.44 -7.22
C LEU A 187 2.04 7.11 -5.92
N ASP A 188 2.74 8.20 -6.03
CA ASP A 188 3.31 8.96 -4.90
C ASP A 188 2.43 10.15 -4.51
N ARG A 189 1.26 9.88 -3.94
CA ARG A 189 0.27 10.91 -3.56
C ARG A 189 0.77 11.94 -2.55
N ARG A 190 1.82 11.62 -1.83
CA ARG A 190 2.34 12.41 -0.70
C ARG A 190 3.76 12.94 -0.93
N ASN A 191 4.30 12.75 -2.15
CA ASN A 191 5.67 13.15 -2.51
C ASN A 191 6.73 12.55 -1.57
N CYS A 192 6.56 11.28 -1.18
CA CYS A 192 7.50 10.55 -0.33
C CYS A 192 8.76 10.11 -1.07
N TYR A 193 8.75 10.11 -2.40
CA TYR A 193 9.80 9.56 -3.25
C TYR A 193 10.42 10.61 -4.20
N LEU A 194 10.56 11.85 -3.73
CA LEU A 194 11.10 12.98 -4.55
C LEU A 194 12.54 12.74 -5.02
N ASP A 195 13.33 11.99 -4.26
CA ASP A 195 14.72 11.70 -4.57
C ASP A 195 14.92 10.61 -5.64
N LEU A 196 13.83 9.90 -6.01
CA LEU A 196 13.88 8.89 -7.07
C LEU A 196 13.71 9.56 -8.44
N ASN A 197 14.78 9.52 -9.26
CA ASN A 197 14.81 10.17 -10.58
C ASN A 197 14.61 9.17 -11.74
N ASP A 198 14.66 7.88 -11.48
CA ASP A 198 14.67 6.79 -12.48
C ASP A 198 13.36 5.98 -12.52
N CYS A 199 12.33 6.44 -11.83
CA CYS A 199 11.02 5.77 -11.84
C CYS A 199 9.93 6.65 -12.48
N ARG A 200 9.03 6.02 -13.25
CA ARG A 200 7.80 6.67 -13.71
C ARG A 200 6.90 6.90 -12.50
N ARG A 201 6.61 8.16 -12.18
CA ARG A 201 5.88 8.55 -10.98
C ARG A 201 4.73 9.49 -11.33
N ILE A 202 3.59 9.29 -10.64
CA ILE A 202 2.40 10.15 -10.67
C ILE A 202 1.99 10.48 -9.23
N THR A 203 1.30 11.61 -9.04
CA THR A 203 0.80 12.04 -7.73
C THR A 203 -0.70 11.78 -7.56
N GLY A 204 -1.40 11.48 -8.65
CA GLY A 204 -2.81 11.13 -8.68
C GLY A 204 -3.18 10.31 -9.89
N LEU A 205 -4.30 9.61 -9.81
CA LEU A 205 -4.77 8.75 -10.91
C LEU A 205 -5.24 9.53 -12.15
N GLY A 206 -5.47 10.84 -12.02
CA GLY A 206 -5.77 11.70 -13.18
C GLY A 206 -4.61 11.81 -14.18
N GLU A 207 -3.37 11.55 -13.74
CA GLU A 207 -2.19 11.56 -14.59
C GLU A 207 -1.98 10.23 -15.36
N LEU A 208 -2.79 9.20 -15.06
CA LEU A 208 -2.59 7.86 -15.60
C LEU A 208 -2.79 7.77 -17.10
N GLU A 209 -3.65 8.59 -17.67
CA GLU A 209 -3.87 8.67 -19.14
C GLU A 209 -2.56 8.94 -19.87
N TYR A 210 -1.80 9.92 -19.39
CA TYR A 210 -0.50 10.23 -19.98
C TYR A 210 0.46 9.02 -19.93
N CYS A 211 0.42 8.26 -18.85
CA CYS A 211 1.25 7.05 -18.73
C CYS A 211 0.85 5.96 -19.72
N ILE A 212 -0.46 5.78 -19.99
CA ILE A 212 -0.98 4.77 -20.91
C ILE A 212 -0.65 5.15 -22.36
N ASP A 213 -0.78 6.42 -22.72
CA ASP A 213 -0.60 6.88 -24.11
C ASP A 213 0.89 6.94 -24.51
N ASN A 214 1.83 6.83 -23.54
CA ASN A 214 3.27 6.85 -23.76
C ASN A 214 3.95 5.53 -23.33
N THR A 215 3.20 4.42 -23.31
CA THR A 215 3.72 3.06 -23.09
C THR A 215 3.73 2.30 -24.39
#